data_1cb52fbcbd64f43db704ceda900dbf10
#
_entry.id   1cb52fbcbd64f43db704ceda900dbf10
#
_cell.length_a   1.000
_cell.length_b   1.000
_cell.length_c   1.000
_cell.angle_alpha   90.00
_cell.angle_beta   90.00
_cell.angle_gamma   90.00
#
_symmetry.space_group_name_H-M   'P 1'
#
loop_
_entity.id
_entity.type
_entity.pdbx_description
1 polymer ?
#
loop_
_entity_poly.entity_id
_entity_poly.type
_entity_poly.pdbx_seq_one_letter_code
_entity_poly.pdbx_strand_id
1 'polypeptide(L)'
;MALKPDSIHITRGTPAHVGRAGGLEEGMAKALKAQRWNVIEDPDTGTTSSYQRMIKFGNLRFDIKHHGRMGRRAHTKGPYMRWYAQDVFFNYMMDGEDPPDIAIRSHFHQFADSGRIHKVKTRLVALPAWQLATEYVHRVAESLADIGLVWFEIDDDDDYNMKKILFKPERPTTVEVS
;
A
#
# COMPACT_ATOMS: atom_id res chain seq x y z
N MET A 1 24.18 -9.15 0.60
CA MET A 1 23.33 -10.30 0.97
C MET A 1 21.91 -9.94 0.56
N ALA A 2 21.30 -10.66 -0.37
CA ALA A 2 19.91 -10.42 -0.74
C ALA A 2 19.00 -10.99 0.36
N LEU A 3 18.10 -10.19 0.91
CA LEU A 3 17.08 -10.65 1.84
C LEU A 3 16.14 -11.58 1.08
N LYS A 4 16.01 -12.81 1.53
CA LYS A 4 15.03 -13.77 1.01
C LYS A 4 13.84 -13.77 1.96
N PRO A 5 12.67 -13.22 1.58
CA PRO A 5 11.50 -13.22 2.42
C PRO A 5 10.95 -14.64 2.60
N ASP A 6 10.36 -14.91 3.77
CA ASP A 6 9.69 -16.18 4.05
C ASP A 6 8.43 -16.36 3.21
N SER A 7 7.74 -15.27 2.89
CA SER A 7 6.56 -15.26 2.03
C SER A 7 6.42 -13.96 1.24
N ILE A 8 5.80 -14.05 0.07
CA ILE A 8 5.46 -12.92 -0.79
C ILE A 8 3.96 -12.93 -1.04
N HIS A 9 3.29 -11.83 -0.72
CA HIS A 9 1.88 -11.61 -0.99
C HIS A 9 1.72 -10.52 -2.05
N ILE A 10 0.91 -10.78 -3.07
CA ILE A 10 0.72 -9.85 -4.19
C ILE A 10 -0.71 -9.34 -4.18
N THR A 11 -0.87 -8.03 -4.16
CA THR A 11 -2.16 -7.36 -4.27
C THR A 11 -2.32 -6.78 -5.67
N ARG A 12 -3.48 -7.02 -6.30
CA ARG A 12 -3.76 -6.56 -7.67
C ARG A 12 -3.92 -5.06 -7.75
N GLY A 13 -3.32 -4.49 -8.78
CA GLY A 13 -3.53 -3.12 -9.19
C GLY A 13 -4.83 -2.90 -9.95
N THR A 14 -4.95 -1.72 -10.59
CA THR A 14 -6.08 -1.43 -11.49
C THR A 14 -5.93 -2.15 -12.82
N PRO A 15 -7.03 -2.53 -13.50
CA PRO A 15 -6.97 -3.14 -14.84
C PRO A 15 -6.21 -2.29 -15.87
N ALA A 16 -6.18 -0.97 -15.70
CA ALA A 16 -5.43 -0.06 -16.57
C ALA A 16 -3.91 -0.27 -16.50
N HIS A 17 -3.40 -0.74 -15.35
CA HIS A 17 -1.96 -0.95 -15.12
C HIS A 17 -1.54 -2.41 -15.25
N VAL A 18 -2.45 -3.33 -15.01
CA VAL A 18 -2.12 -4.76 -14.84
C VAL A 18 -2.74 -5.65 -15.91
N GLY A 19 -3.42 -5.06 -16.89
CA GLY A 19 -4.14 -5.81 -17.90
C GLY A 19 -5.41 -6.49 -17.37
N ARG A 20 -6.11 -7.21 -18.24
CA ARG A 20 -7.32 -7.93 -17.84
C ARG A 20 -6.96 -9.04 -16.86
N ALA A 21 -7.75 -9.15 -15.78
CA ALA A 21 -7.65 -10.21 -14.76
C ALA A 21 -6.31 -10.26 -13.99
N GLY A 22 -5.55 -9.16 -13.92
CA GLY A 22 -4.28 -9.13 -13.17
C GLY A 22 -3.15 -9.90 -13.84
N GLY A 23 -3.13 -9.95 -15.19
CA GLY A 23 -2.18 -10.77 -15.94
C GLY A 23 -0.71 -10.43 -15.68
N LEU A 24 -0.38 -9.17 -15.38
CA LEU A 24 1.00 -8.77 -15.07
C LEU A 24 1.43 -9.29 -13.70
N GLU A 25 0.60 -9.18 -12.68
CA GLU A 25 0.90 -9.69 -11.34
C GLU A 25 0.99 -11.22 -11.32
N GLU A 26 0.12 -11.91 -12.04
CA GLU A 26 0.19 -13.36 -12.19
C GLU A 26 1.47 -13.79 -12.93
N GLY A 27 1.88 -13.04 -13.96
CA GLY A 27 3.14 -13.24 -14.66
C GLY A 27 4.36 -13.06 -13.75
N MET A 28 4.36 -11.98 -12.95
CA MET A 28 5.41 -11.74 -11.96
C MET A 28 5.44 -12.85 -10.90
N ALA A 29 4.30 -13.27 -10.40
CA ALA A 29 4.21 -14.36 -9.42
C ALA A 29 4.79 -15.66 -9.96
N LYS A 30 4.49 -16.02 -11.21
CA LYS A 30 5.07 -17.20 -11.88
C LYS A 30 6.58 -17.09 -12.00
N ALA A 31 7.11 -15.93 -12.39
CA ALA A 31 8.55 -15.69 -12.47
C ALA A 31 9.23 -15.83 -11.09
N LEU A 32 8.63 -15.30 -10.04
CA LEU A 32 9.14 -15.44 -8.67
C LEU A 32 9.11 -16.88 -8.19
N LYS A 33 8.02 -17.64 -8.45
CA LYS A 33 7.92 -19.06 -8.12
C LYS A 33 8.97 -19.89 -8.89
N ALA A 34 9.23 -19.57 -10.15
CA ALA A 34 10.28 -20.22 -10.95
C ALA A 34 11.68 -20.03 -10.34
N GLN A 35 11.91 -18.91 -9.63
CA GLN A 35 13.12 -18.64 -8.86
C GLN A 35 13.07 -19.20 -7.43
N ARG A 36 12.11 -20.05 -7.11
CA ARG A 36 11.89 -20.68 -5.79
C ARG A 36 11.57 -19.70 -4.67
N TRP A 37 10.93 -18.56 -5.00
CA TRP A 37 10.36 -17.68 -3.99
C TRP A 37 9.00 -18.22 -3.52
N ASN A 38 8.72 -18.08 -2.23
CA ASN A 38 7.45 -18.51 -1.65
C ASN A 38 6.36 -17.44 -1.87
N VAL A 39 5.70 -17.49 -3.02
CA VAL A 39 4.55 -16.64 -3.35
C VAL A 39 3.28 -17.32 -2.88
N ILE A 40 2.56 -16.65 -1.96
CA ILE A 40 1.36 -17.18 -1.33
C ILE A 40 0.16 -16.99 -2.26
N GLU A 41 -0.56 -18.07 -2.50
CA GLU A 41 -1.83 -18.05 -3.24
C GLU A 41 -2.96 -17.52 -2.37
N ASP A 42 -3.96 -16.95 -3.01
CA ASP A 42 -5.21 -16.57 -2.39
C ASP A 42 -6.01 -17.83 -2.06
N PRO A 43 -6.39 -18.06 -0.80
CA PRO A 43 -7.04 -19.31 -0.40
C PRO A 43 -8.43 -19.50 -1.01
N ASP A 44 -9.13 -18.40 -1.34
CA ASP A 44 -10.50 -18.46 -1.84
C ASP A 44 -10.54 -18.65 -3.36
N THR A 45 -9.58 -18.08 -4.08
CA THR A 45 -9.56 -18.07 -5.55
C THR A 45 -8.49 -18.94 -6.18
N GLY A 46 -7.49 -19.37 -5.40
CA GLY A 46 -6.33 -20.12 -5.90
C GLY A 46 -5.38 -19.27 -6.79
N THR A 47 -5.63 -17.96 -6.92
CA THR A 47 -4.79 -17.08 -7.71
C THR A 47 -3.60 -16.58 -6.88
N THR A 48 -2.50 -16.21 -7.54
CA THR A 48 -1.29 -15.71 -6.85
C THR A 48 -1.38 -14.23 -6.50
N SER A 49 -2.44 -13.56 -6.90
CA SER A 49 -2.71 -12.17 -6.55
C SER A 49 -4.18 -11.97 -6.19
N SER A 50 -4.50 -11.03 -5.31
CA SER A 50 -5.86 -10.74 -4.85
C SER A 50 -6.15 -9.24 -4.78
N TYR A 51 -7.41 -8.86 -4.85
CA TYR A 51 -7.82 -7.44 -4.70
C TYR A 51 -7.68 -6.93 -3.27
N GLN A 52 -7.80 -7.84 -2.30
CA GLN A 52 -7.59 -7.59 -0.88
C GLN A 52 -6.85 -8.76 -0.28
N ARG A 53 -5.92 -8.48 0.61
CA ARG A 53 -5.20 -9.47 1.43
C ARG A 53 -5.41 -9.15 2.89
N MET A 54 -5.91 -10.12 3.63
CA MET A 54 -5.85 -10.10 5.08
C MET A 54 -4.66 -10.96 5.50
N ILE A 55 -3.72 -10.36 6.23
CA ILE A 55 -2.54 -11.07 6.74
C ILE A 55 -2.54 -10.94 8.25
N LYS A 56 -2.33 -12.05 8.95
CA LYS A 56 -2.06 -12.05 10.38
C LYS A 56 -0.61 -12.39 10.62
N PHE A 57 0.09 -11.54 11.36
CA PHE A 57 1.47 -11.77 11.81
C PHE A 57 1.50 -11.53 13.33
N GLY A 58 1.81 -12.59 14.11
CA GLY A 58 1.55 -12.56 15.55
C GLY A 58 0.07 -12.32 15.84
N ASN A 59 -0.23 -11.33 16.66
CA ASN A 59 -1.60 -10.88 16.90
C ASN A 59 -2.02 -9.68 16.03
N LEU A 60 -1.10 -9.12 15.23
CA LEU A 60 -1.37 -8.00 14.35
C LEU A 60 -2.08 -8.45 13.07
N ARG A 61 -3.12 -7.72 12.70
CA ARG A 61 -3.91 -7.94 11.48
C ARG A 61 -3.66 -6.82 10.49
N PHE A 62 -3.30 -7.19 9.26
CA PHE A 62 -3.08 -6.28 8.15
C PHE A 62 -4.21 -6.43 7.13
N ASP A 63 -4.83 -5.32 6.73
CA ASP A 63 -5.76 -5.25 5.60
C ASP A 63 -5.09 -4.49 4.45
N ILE A 64 -4.75 -5.21 3.39
CA ILE A 64 -3.99 -4.69 2.26
C ILE A 64 -4.87 -4.65 1.02
N LYS A 65 -5.07 -3.46 0.45
CA LYS A 65 -5.81 -3.22 -0.80
C LYS A 65 -5.03 -2.26 -1.70
N HIS A 66 -5.10 -2.47 -3.01
CA HIS A 66 -4.54 -1.48 -3.95
C HIS A 66 -5.31 -0.17 -3.90
N HIS A 67 -6.63 -0.23 -3.98
CA HIS A 67 -7.45 0.97 -3.95
C HIS A 67 -7.71 1.47 -2.52
N GLY A 68 -7.75 2.79 -2.40
CA GLY A 68 -8.10 3.49 -1.18
C GLY A 68 -8.73 4.84 -1.50
N ARG A 69 -8.82 5.68 -0.49
CA ARG A 69 -9.26 7.06 -0.61
C ARG A 69 -8.14 7.97 -0.07
N MET A 70 -7.94 9.12 -0.71
CA MET A 70 -6.97 10.11 -0.24
C MET A 70 -7.48 11.52 -0.53
N GLY A 71 -7.22 12.45 0.36
CA GLY A 71 -7.48 13.88 0.12
C GLY A 71 -6.60 14.40 -1.03
N ARG A 72 -7.22 15.09 -1.98
CA ARG A 72 -6.50 15.61 -3.17
C ARG A 72 -5.55 16.76 -2.85
N ARG A 73 -5.88 17.59 -1.85
CA ARG A 73 -5.10 18.76 -1.46
C ARG A 73 -4.10 18.40 -0.37
N ALA A 74 -2.90 18.95 -0.41
CA ALA A 74 -1.82 18.64 0.52
C ALA A 74 -2.24 18.81 2.00
N HIS A 75 -2.95 19.89 2.33
CA HIS A 75 -3.40 20.19 3.69
C HIS A 75 -4.58 19.31 4.18
N THR A 76 -5.28 18.60 3.28
CA THR A 76 -6.39 17.70 3.64
C THR A 76 -5.96 16.23 3.75
N LYS A 77 -4.75 15.87 3.30
CA LYS A 77 -4.30 14.47 3.31
C LYS A 77 -4.28 13.88 4.71
N GLY A 78 -3.63 14.53 5.66
CA GLY A 78 -3.50 14.02 7.02
C GLY A 78 -4.86 13.84 7.72
N PRO A 79 -5.71 14.86 7.82
CA PRO A 79 -7.05 14.73 8.37
C PRO A 79 -7.88 13.65 7.67
N TYR A 80 -7.80 13.58 6.32
CA TYR A 80 -8.53 12.60 5.54
C TYR A 80 -8.10 11.16 5.87
N MET A 81 -6.79 10.92 6.00
CA MET A 81 -6.28 9.60 6.37
C MET A 81 -6.79 9.16 7.75
N ARG A 82 -6.91 10.08 8.70
CA ARG A 82 -7.46 9.79 10.03
C ARG A 82 -8.94 9.42 9.97
N TRP A 83 -9.75 10.14 9.21
CA TRP A 83 -11.15 9.80 9.00
C TRP A 83 -11.30 8.44 8.30
N TYR A 84 -10.51 8.21 7.27
CA TYR A 84 -10.56 6.93 6.56
C TYR A 84 -10.12 5.74 7.43
N ALA A 85 -9.15 5.92 8.32
CA ALA A 85 -8.79 4.91 9.30
C ALA A 85 -9.96 4.59 10.25
N GLN A 86 -10.70 5.62 10.70
CA GLN A 86 -11.91 5.46 11.49
C GLN A 86 -13.01 4.73 10.71
N ASP A 87 -13.24 5.11 9.45
CA ASP A 87 -14.22 4.43 8.59
C ASP A 87 -13.89 2.94 8.44
N VAL A 88 -12.63 2.59 8.20
CA VAL A 88 -12.20 1.19 8.12
C VAL A 88 -12.49 0.48 9.44
N PHE A 89 -12.08 1.06 10.57
CA PHE A 89 -12.31 0.49 11.89
C PHE A 89 -13.78 0.24 12.17
N PHE A 90 -14.65 1.25 11.96
CA PHE A 90 -16.08 1.13 12.24
C PHE A 90 -16.79 0.18 11.29
N ASN A 91 -16.40 0.10 10.03
CA ASN A 91 -17.00 -0.85 9.09
C ASN A 91 -16.79 -2.30 9.56
N TYR A 92 -15.57 -2.67 9.93
CA TYR A 92 -15.30 -4.00 10.49
C TYR A 92 -16.12 -4.25 11.76
N MET A 93 -16.18 -3.28 12.68
CA MET A 93 -16.97 -3.39 13.91
C MET A 93 -18.46 -3.58 13.63
N MET A 94 -19.02 -2.87 12.64
CA MET A 94 -20.42 -2.98 12.26
C MET A 94 -20.75 -4.33 11.60
N ASP A 95 -19.77 -4.89 10.89
CA ASP A 95 -19.89 -6.23 10.28
C ASP A 95 -19.68 -7.36 11.30
N GLY A 96 -19.38 -7.02 12.58
CA GLY A 96 -19.11 -7.99 13.64
C GLY A 96 -17.72 -8.64 13.52
N GLU A 97 -16.83 -8.05 12.75
CA GLU A 97 -15.46 -8.51 12.54
C GLU A 97 -14.47 -7.73 13.40
N ASP A 98 -13.34 -8.38 13.72
CA ASP A 98 -12.25 -7.72 14.43
C ASP A 98 -11.47 -6.80 13.48
N PRO A 99 -11.40 -5.47 13.74
CA PRO A 99 -10.74 -4.51 12.86
C PRO A 99 -9.25 -4.80 12.67
N PRO A 100 -8.66 -4.47 11.51
CA PRO A 100 -7.23 -4.57 11.30
C PRO A 100 -6.47 -3.56 12.19
N ASP A 101 -5.26 -3.94 12.61
CA ASP A 101 -4.33 -3.04 13.28
C ASP A 101 -3.72 -2.05 12.29
N ILE A 102 -3.46 -2.53 11.08
CA ILE A 102 -2.82 -1.77 10.01
C ILE A 102 -3.60 -1.98 8.71
N ALA A 103 -4.13 -0.88 8.14
CA ALA A 103 -4.74 -0.88 6.82
C ALA A 103 -3.77 -0.24 5.81
N ILE A 104 -3.36 -0.98 4.80
CA ILE A 104 -2.42 -0.54 3.76
C ILE A 104 -3.18 -0.27 2.47
N ARG A 105 -2.92 0.88 1.86
CA ARG A 105 -3.52 1.31 0.59
C ARG A 105 -2.44 1.80 -0.36
N SER A 106 -2.63 1.57 -1.64
CA SER A 106 -1.73 1.99 -2.72
C SER A 106 -2.44 2.94 -3.69
N HIS A 107 -2.10 2.93 -4.97
CA HIS A 107 -2.74 3.65 -6.08
C HIS A 107 -2.40 5.14 -6.19
N PHE A 108 -2.23 5.85 -5.11
CA PHE A 108 -2.03 7.32 -5.14
C PHE A 108 -0.59 7.73 -5.41
N HIS A 109 0.35 6.79 -5.37
CA HIS A 109 1.78 7.03 -5.52
C HIS A 109 2.31 8.11 -4.56
N GLN A 110 1.67 8.25 -3.41
CA GLN A 110 2.03 9.20 -2.39
C GLN A 110 1.96 8.55 -1.02
N PHE A 111 2.99 8.79 -0.22
CA PHE A 111 2.98 8.37 1.16
C PHE A 111 2.04 9.26 1.98
N ALA A 112 1.18 8.62 2.75
CA ALA A 112 0.39 9.28 3.79
C ALA A 112 0.13 8.31 4.93
N ASP A 113 -0.04 8.83 6.13
CA ASP A 113 -0.18 8.07 7.35
C ASP A 113 -1.19 8.75 8.27
N SER A 114 -2.16 7.99 8.77
CA SER A 114 -3.12 8.49 9.76
C SER A 114 -2.48 8.73 11.13
N GLY A 115 -1.33 8.13 11.38
CA GLY A 115 -0.80 7.97 12.73
C GLY A 115 -1.67 7.03 13.58
N ARG A 116 -1.24 6.79 14.81
CA ARG A 116 -2.08 6.13 15.82
C ARG A 116 -3.18 7.09 16.29
N ILE A 117 -4.42 6.62 16.37
CA ILE A 117 -5.58 7.41 16.76
C ILE A 117 -6.09 6.88 18.08
N HIS A 118 -6.34 7.77 19.05
CA HIS A 118 -6.84 7.35 20.35
C HIS A 118 -8.17 6.59 20.20
N LYS A 119 -8.29 5.41 20.83
CA LYS A 119 -9.44 4.50 20.80
C LYS A 119 -9.80 3.94 19.42
N VAL A 120 -8.97 4.13 18.39
CA VAL A 120 -9.12 3.51 17.09
C VAL A 120 -7.91 2.62 16.85
N LYS A 121 -8.13 1.32 16.85
CA LYS A 121 -7.06 0.31 16.66
C LYS A 121 -6.36 0.50 15.33
N THR A 122 -7.13 0.75 14.27
CA THR A 122 -6.63 0.79 12.90
C THR A 122 -5.77 2.02 12.61
N ARG A 123 -4.53 1.78 12.19
CA ARG A 123 -3.68 2.78 11.54
C ARG A 123 -3.75 2.58 10.04
N LEU A 124 -3.97 3.64 9.28
CA LEU A 124 -4.07 3.59 7.83
C LEU A 124 -2.84 4.23 7.19
N VAL A 125 -2.21 3.48 6.27
CA VAL A 125 -0.98 3.90 5.57
C VAL A 125 -1.20 3.79 4.08
N ALA A 126 -1.00 4.90 3.36
CA ALA A 126 -0.91 4.92 1.91
C ALA A 126 0.56 4.79 1.50
N LEU A 127 0.82 3.88 0.56
CA LEU A 127 2.19 3.56 0.14
C LEU A 127 2.67 4.51 -0.96
N PRO A 128 3.99 4.83 -0.97
CA PRO A 128 4.65 5.38 -2.13
C PRO A 128 4.67 4.35 -3.27
N ALA A 129 5.17 4.72 -4.43
CA ALA A 129 5.31 3.82 -5.58
C ALA A 129 6.78 3.69 -6.01
N TRP A 130 7.08 2.64 -6.77
CA TRP A 130 8.34 2.50 -7.52
C TRP A 130 8.14 2.90 -8.98
N GLN A 131 7.44 4.01 -9.19
CA GLN A 131 7.11 4.49 -10.53
C GLN A 131 7.29 6.01 -10.58
N LEU A 132 8.02 6.48 -11.57
CA LEU A 132 8.06 7.90 -11.92
C LEU A 132 6.68 8.36 -12.40
N ALA A 133 6.45 9.68 -12.32
CA ALA A 133 5.21 10.25 -12.82
C ALA A 133 5.03 9.91 -14.31
N THR A 134 3.92 9.24 -14.62
CA THR A 134 3.51 8.96 -15.99
C THR A 134 2.95 10.24 -16.62
N GLU A 135 2.84 10.28 -17.95
CA GLU A 135 2.17 11.39 -18.67
C GLU A 135 0.78 11.66 -18.11
N TYR A 136 0.03 10.62 -17.77
CA TYR A 136 -1.28 10.75 -17.15
C TYR A 136 -1.19 11.45 -15.79
N VAL A 137 -0.25 11.07 -14.94
CA VAL A 137 -0.06 11.70 -13.62
C VAL A 137 0.31 13.17 -13.76
N HIS A 138 1.17 13.52 -14.72
CA HIS A 138 1.52 14.92 -15.00
C HIS A 138 0.32 15.77 -15.41
N ARG A 139 -0.70 15.20 -16.04
CA ARG A 139 -1.92 15.90 -16.43
C ARG A 139 -2.93 16.09 -15.29
N VAL A 140 -2.94 15.19 -14.30
CA VAL A 140 -4.02 15.15 -13.28
C VAL A 140 -3.55 15.49 -11.87
N ALA A 141 -2.25 15.53 -11.62
CA ALA A 141 -1.68 15.76 -10.31
C ALA A 141 -0.61 16.88 -10.35
N GLU A 142 -0.75 17.86 -9.46
CA GLU A 142 0.24 18.91 -9.29
C GLU A 142 1.47 18.46 -8.46
N SER A 143 1.31 17.38 -7.68
CA SER A 143 2.34 16.83 -6.82
C SER A 143 3.08 15.70 -7.50
N LEU A 144 4.41 15.67 -7.34
CA LEU A 144 5.22 14.53 -7.75
C LEU A 144 4.86 13.29 -6.94
N ALA A 145 5.04 12.12 -7.54
CA ALA A 145 4.92 10.84 -6.84
C ALA A 145 6.03 10.72 -5.78
N ASP A 146 5.71 10.11 -4.64
CA ASP A 146 6.71 9.67 -3.69
C ASP A 146 7.23 8.30 -4.16
N ILE A 147 8.55 8.20 -4.35
CA ILE A 147 9.21 6.94 -4.70
C ILE A 147 9.81 6.37 -3.43
N GLY A 148 9.56 5.08 -3.15
CA GLY A 148 10.13 4.49 -1.96
C GLY A 148 9.41 3.26 -1.46
N LEU A 149 9.70 2.90 -0.21
CA LEU A 149 9.10 1.75 0.46
C LEU A 149 8.78 2.06 1.92
N VAL A 150 7.89 1.27 2.47
CA VAL A 150 7.51 1.27 3.88
C VAL A 150 7.68 -0.15 4.40
N TRP A 151 8.19 -0.29 5.63
CA TRP A 151 8.22 -1.57 6.34
C TRP A 151 7.82 -1.40 7.80
N PHE A 152 7.49 -2.52 8.42
CA PHE A 152 7.11 -2.58 9.82
C PHE A 152 8.08 -3.52 10.53
N GLU A 153 8.69 -3.04 11.60
CA GLU A 153 9.45 -3.85 12.54
C GLU A 153 8.48 -4.22 13.65
N ILE A 154 8.26 -5.52 13.85
CA ILE A 154 7.30 -6.05 14.82
C ILE A 154 8.12 -6.76 15.89
N ASP A 155 7.86 -6.47 17.15
CA ASP A 155 8.52 -7.09 18.28
C ASP A 155 7.74 -8.29 18.85
N ASP A 156 8.29 -8.94 19.85
CA ASP A 156 7.70 -10.12 20.46
C ASP A 156 6.40 -9.82 21.24
N ASP A 157 6.16 -8.55 21.60
CA ASP A 157 4.95 -8.08 22.29
C ASP A 157 3.86 -7.64 21.29
N ASP A 158 4.06 -7.89 19.99
CA ASP A 158 3.19 -7.45 18.89
C ASP A 158 3.03 -5.92 18.77
N ASP A 159 3.93 -5.14 19.37
CA ASP A 159 4.03 -3.72 19.00
C ASP A 159 4.85 -3.56 17.72
N TYR A 160 4.61 -2.47 17.02
CA TYR A 160 5.25 -2.25 15.74
C TYR A 160 5.81 -0.84 15.59
N ASN A 161 6.92 -0.77 14.89
CA ASN A 161 7.54 0.48 14.47
C ASN A 161 7.53 0.56 12.95
N MET A 162 6.81 1.56 12.41
CA MET A 162 6.78 1.78 10.98
C MET A 162 7.98 2.63 10.53
N LYS A 163 8.71 2.14 9.57
CA LYS A 163 9.85 2.80 8.93
C LYS A 163 9.55 3.06 7.46
N LYS A 164 10.23 4.06 6.90
CA LYS A 164 10.10 4.38 5.47
C LYS A 164 11.39 4.98 4.91
N ILE A 165 11.60 4.76 3.63
CA ILE A 165 12.57 5.49 2.81
C ILE A 165 11.80 6.12 1.65
N LEU A 166 11.92 7.42 1.47
CA LEU A 166 11.30 8.16 0.38
C LEU A 166 12.38 8.89 -0.42
N PHE A 167 12.32 8.73 -1.73
CA PHE A 167 13.15 9.44 -2.69
C PHE A 167 12.27 10.47 -3.40
N LYS A 168 12.70 11.72 -3.41
CA LYS A 168 12.01 12.76 -4.17
C LYS A 168 12.54 12.78 -5.60
N PRO A 169 11.68 12.61 -6.61
CA PRO A 169 12.09 12.83 -7.99
C PRO A 169 12.45 14.31 -8.17
N GLU A 170 13.45 14.57 -9.00
CA GLU A 170 13.82 15.92 -9.38
C GLU A 170 12.71 16.57 -10.23
N ARG A 171 12.48 17.85 -10.03
CA ARG A 171 11.62 18.62 -10.92
C ARG A 171 12.38 18.96 -12.20
N PRO A 172 11.67 19.15 -13.33
CA PRO A 172 12.31 19.65 -14.55
C PRO A 172 13.14 20.91 -14.29
N THR A 173 14.28 20.99 -14.95
CA THR A 173 15.18 22.15 -14.84
C THR A 173 14.46 23.40 -15.32
N THR A 174 14.58 24.48 -14.56
CA THR A 174 14.07 25.79 -14.98
C THR A 174 14.89 26.28 -16.15
N VAL A 175 14.25 26.67 -17.24
CA VAL A 175 14.88 27.33 -18.38
C VAL A 175 14.70 28.83 -18.19
N GLU A 176 15.82 29.56 -18.09
CA GLU A 176 15.78 31.01 -18.08
C GLU A 176 15.60 31.51 -19.53
N VAL A 177 14.62 32.34 -19.74
CA VAL A 177 14.36 32.99 -21.04
C VAL A 177 14.83 34.44 -20.89
N SER A 178 15.84 34.80 -21.67
CA SER A 178 16.36 36.18 -21.77
C SER A 178 15.56 37.00 -22.75
#